data_387d5139d38c47a8ff4ae36236336e84
#
_entry.id   387d5139d38c47a8ff4ae36236336e84
#
_cell.length_a   1.000
_cell.length_b   1.000
_cell.length_c   1.000
_cell.angle_alpha   90.00
_cell.angle_beta   90.00
_cell.angle_gamma   90.00
#
_symmetry.space_group_name_H-M   'P 1'
#
loop_
_entity.id
_entity.type
_entity.pdbx_description
1 polymer ?
#
loop_
_entity_poly.entity_id
_entity_poly.type
_entity_poly.pdbx_seq_one_letter_code
_entity_poly.pdbx_strand_id
1 'polypeptide(L)'
;MRGSMRLSALSELGVIYVLTHDSIGVGEDGPTHQPVETIPSLRAMPNMLVFRPGDGNETSGAYKLAIKNRKRPSALCLSRQAMPNQENTSIEKVALGGYIAVSYTHLRAHET
;
A
#
# COMPACT_ATOMS: atom_id res chain seq x y z
N MET A 1 -3.60 12.88 11.89
CA MET A 1 -4.24 11.75 11.18
C MET A 1 -3.98 10.39 11.81
N ARG A 2 -2.77 10.11 12.28
CA ARG A 2 -2.46 8.81 12.90
C ARG A 2 -3.31 8.51 14.12
N GLY A 3 -3.61 9.49 14.93
CA GLY A 3 -4.50 9.30 16.07
C GLY A 3 -5.88 8.82 15.67
N SER A 4 -6.44 9.40 14.60
CA SER A 4 -7.73 8.97 14.07
C SER A 4 -7.67 7.55 13.51
N MET A 5 -6.58 7.22 12.83
CA MET A 5 -6.39 5.88 12.28
C MET A 5 -6.29 4.84 13.40
N ARG A 6 -5.51 5.13 14.42
CA ARG A 6 -5.38 4.25 15.56
C ARG A 6 -6.72 4.06 16.29
N LEU A 7 -7.47 5.14 16.45
CA LEU A 7 -8.78 5.07 17.08
C LEU A 7 -9.76 4.23 16.28
N SER A 8 -9.77 4.38 14.95
CA SER A 8 -10.63 3.55 14.10
C SER A 8 -10.27 2.07 14.21
N ALA A 9 -8.98 1.76 14.33
CA ALA A 9 -8.53 0.38 14.52
C ALA A 9 -8.96 -0.18 15.86
N LEU A 10 -8.81 0.60 16.93
CA LEU A 10 -9.26 0.20 18.26
C LEU A 10 -10.78 0.01 18.32
N SER A 11 -11.51 0.84 17.61
CA SER A 11 -12.97 0.79 17.60
C SER A 11 -13.54 -0.21 16.58
N GLU A 12 -12.70 -0.92 15.88
CA GLU A 12 -13.10 -1.91 14.86
C GLU A 12 -14.02 -1.32 13.80
N LEU A 13 -13.63 -0.16 13.26
CA LEU A 13 -14.39 0.54 12.22
C LEU A 13 -13.76 0.31 10.85
N GLY A 14 -14.58 0.07 9.86
CA GLY A 14 -14.13 -0.22 8.50
C GLY A 14 -13.87 1.04 7.67
N VAL A 15 -13.05 1.94 8.18
CA VAL A 15 -12.69 3.18 7.47
C VAL A 15 -11.63 2.89 6.43
N ILE A 16 -11.75 3.51 5.27
CA ILE A 16 -10.77 3.39 4.19
C ILE A 16 -10.01 4.70 4.08
N TYR A 17 -8.70 4.64 4.34
CA TYR A 17 -7.81 5.80 4.22
C TYR A 17 -7.04 5.67 2.91
N VAL A 18 -7.13 6.68 2.07
CA VAL A 18 -6.39 6.70 0.80
C VAL A 18 -5.27 7.72 0.92
N LEU A 19 -4.04 7.23 0.89
CA LEU A 19 -2.84 8.04 1.08
C LEU A 19 -2.02 8.01 -0.22
N THR A 20 -1.83 9.17 -0.82
CA THR A 20 -1.02 9.27 -2.03
C THR A 20 0.36 9.84 -1.71
N HIS A 21 1.27 9.81 -2.67
CA HIS A 21 2.64 10.30 -2.48
C HIS A 21 3.33 9.54 -1.36
N ASP A 22 3.37 8.24 -1.51
CA ASP A 22 3.66 7.29 -0.45
C ASP A 22 5.14 7.13 -0.08
N SER A 23 6.05 7.61 -0.91
CA SER A 23 7.46 7.28 -0.74
C SER A 23 8.40 8.27 -1.42
N ILE A 24 9.66 7.92 -1.44
CA ILE A 24 10.70 8.69 -2.10
C ILE A 24 10.42 8.90 -3.60
N GLY A 25 9.55 8.09 -4.19
CA GLY A 25 9.13 8.25 -5.57
C GLY A 25 8.35 9.53 -5.85
N VAL A 26 8.03 10.33 -4.84
CA VAL A 26 7.44 11.65 -5.03
C VAL A 26 8.32 12.53 -5.92
N GLY A 27 9.64 12.42 -5.80
CA GLY A 27 10.54 13.09 -6.72
C GLY A 27 10.91 14.50 -6.31
N GLU A 28 10.58 15.46 -7.16
CA GLU A 28 11.09 16.85 -7.10
C GLU A 28 10.91 17.60 -5.79
N ASP A 29 9.92 17.25 -5.01
CA ASP A 29 9.62 17.99 -3.78
C ASP A 29 10.64 17.79 -2.67
N GLY A 30 11.53 16.82 -2.82
CA GLY A 30 12.64 16.61 -1.92
C GLY A 30 12.27 16.00 -0.57
N PRO A 31 13.21 16.02 0.37
CA PRO A 31 13.06 15.24 1.62
C PRO A 31 11.90 15.65 2.51
N THR A 32 11.40 16.86 2.36
CA THR A 32 10.27 17.31 3.19
C THR A 32 8.95 16.67 2.77
N HIS A 33 8.87 16.14 1.54
CA HIS A 33 7.65 15.57 0.98
C HIS A 33 7.78 14.11 0.61
N GLN A 34 8.95 13.51 0.86
CA GLN A 34 9.22 12.11 0.53
C GLN A 34 9.20 11.27 1.81
N PRO A 35 8.07 10.67 2.14
CA PRO A 35 7.98 9.91 3.39
C PRO A 35 8.81 8.63 3.35
N VAL A 36 9.37 8.28 4.48
CA VAL A 36 10.17 7.05 4.64
C VAL A 36 9.53 6.14 5.68
N GLU A 37 9.02 6.70 6.77
CA GLU A 37 8.54 5.95 7.92
C GLU A 37 7.05 5.63 7.89
N THR A 38 6.31 6.14 6.93
CA THR A 38 4.84 6.03 6.94
C THR A 38 4.35 4.60 6.94
N ILE A 39 4.82 3.79 6.00
CA ILE A 39 4.36 2.41 5.89
C ILE A 39 4.73 1.57 7.09
N PRO A 40 5.99 1.57 7.57
CA PRO A 40 6.30 0.85 8.79
C PRO A 40 5.47 1.27 9.99
N SER A 41 5.20 2.57 10.14
CA SER A 41 4.40 3.06 11.24
C SER A 41 2.94 2.60 11.16
N LEU A 42 2.38 2.51 9.96
CA LEU A 42 1.04 1.98 9.77
C LEU A 42 0.98 0.49 10.05
N ARG A 43 2.00 -0.24 9.63
CA ARG A 43 2.09 -1.69 9.90
C ARG A 43 2.22 -2.00 11.38
N ALA A 44 2.75 -1.07 12.15
CA ALA A 44 2.88 -1.24 13.59
C ALA A 44 1.55 -1.08 14.34
N MET A 45 0.53 -0.51 13.71
CA MET A 45 -0.78 -0.33 14.34
C MET A 45 -1.55 -1.65 14.37
N PRO A 46 -1.95 -2.14 15.57
CA PRO A 46 -2.79 -3.33 15.65
C PRO A 46 -4.11 -3.11 14.92
N ASN A 47 -4.58 -4.15 14.25
CA ASN A 47 -5.86 -4.19 13.55
C ASN A 47 -5.97 -3.25 12.34
N MET A 48 -4.86 -2.71 11.85
CA MET A 48 -4.84 -1.89 10.64
C MET A 48 -4.44 -2.76 9.45
N LEU A 49 -5.23 -2.72 8.39
CA LEU A 49 -4.85 -3.33 7.11
C LEU A 49 -4.07 -2.29 6.30
N VAL A 50 -2.91 -2.68 5.81
CA VAL A 50 -2.07 -1.79 5.01
C VAL A 50 -1.91 -2.40 3.62
N PHE A 51 -2.36 -1.68 2.62
CA PHE A 51 -2.24 -2.09 1.22
C PHE A 51 -1.28 -1.16 0.50
N ARG A 52 -0.38 -1.74 -0.25
CA ARG A 52 0.53 -0.99 -1.09
C ARG A 52 0.50 -1.53 -2.51
N PRO A 53 -0.57 -1.23 -3.25
CA PRO A 53 -0.73 -1.73 -4.61
C PRO A 53 0.30 -1.11 -5.55
N GLY A 54 0.80 -1.91 -6.47
CA GLY A 54 1.81 -1.46 -7.43
C GLY A 54 1.22 -0.98 -8.75
N ASP A 55 -0.02 -1.35 -9.04
CA ASP A 55 -0.68 -0.96 -10.30
C ASP A 55 -2.19 -0.88 -10.12
N GLY A 56 -2.91 -0.64 -11.22
CA GLY A 56 -4.36 -0.51 -11.18
C GLY A 56 -5.08 -1.79 -10.77
N ASN A 57 -4.59 -2.94 -11.20
CA ASN A 57 -5.20 -4.22 -10.83
C ASN A 57 -5.10 -4.46 -9.33
N GLU A 58 -3.93 -4.19 -8.76
CA GLU A 58 -3.71 -4.34 -7.33
C GLU A 58 -4.49 -3.29 -6.53
N THR A 59 -4.62 -2.08 -7.06
CA THR A 59 -5.44 -1.05 -6.43
C THR A 59 -6.89 -1.46 -6.36
N SER A 60 -7.43 -2.00 -7.44
CA SER A 60 -8.80 -2.51 -7.46
C SER A 60 -9.00 -3.64 -6.45
N GLY A 61 -8.04 -4.54 -6.38
CA GLY A 61 -8.08 -5.64 -5.40
C GLY A 61 -8.02 -5.12 -3.96
N ALA A 62 -7.20 -4.12 -3.70
CA ALA A 62 -7.10 -3.50 -2.38
C ALA A 62 -8.42 -2.85 -1.97
N TYR A 63 -9.07 -2.13 -2.86
CA TYR A 63 -10.39 -1.56 -2.58
C TYR A 63 -11.43 -2.64 -2.29
N LYS A 64 -11.40 -3.71 -3.06
CA LYS A 64 -12.33 -4.82 -2.84
C LYS A 64 -12.18 -5.40 -1.44
N LEU A 65 -10.95 -5.66 -1.02
CA LEU A 65 -10.69 -6.19 0.32
C LEU A 65 -11.00 -5.18 1.41
N ALA A 66 -10.69 -3.91 1.19
CA ALA A 66 -10.98 -2.85 2.15
C ALA A 66 -12.48 -2.72 2.40
N ILE A 67 -13.28 -2.78 1.35
CA ILE A 67 -14.74 -2.69 1.46
C ILE A 67 -15.31 -3.89 2.20
N LYS A 68 -14.74 -5.08 1.99
CA LYS A 68 -15.19 -6.29 2.69
C LYS A 68 -14.89 -6.29 4.17
N ASN A 69 -13.83 -5.62 4.60
CA ASN A 69 -13.40 -5.63 5.99
C ASN A 69 -14.05 -4.51 6.78
N ARG A 70 -15.24 -4.78 7.30
CA ARG A 70 -16.03 -3.77 8.01
C ARG A 70 -15.59 -3.49 9.43
N LYS A 71 -14.77 -4.35 10.00
CA LYS A 71 -14.30 -4.23 11.39
C LYS A 71 -12.84 -3.85 11.50
N ARG A 72 -12.20 -3.55 10.39
CA ARG A 72 -10.81 -3.15 10.36
C ARG A 72 -10.65 -1.98 9.40
N PRO A 73 -9.96 -0.92 9.81
CA PRO A 73 -9.64 0.14 8.87
C PRO A 73 -8.56 -0.32 7.90
N SER A 74 -8.57 0.26 6.71
CA SER A 74 -7.60 -0.05 5.66
C SER A 74 -6.90 1.24 5.24
N ALA A 75 -5.59 1.17 5.08
CA ALA A 75 -4.80 2.26 4.53
C ALA A 75 -4.29 1.82 3.16
N LEU A 76 -4.67 2.54 2.12
CA LEU A 76 -4.18 2.32 0.77
C LEU A 76 -3.10 3.34 0.48
N CYS A 77 -1.87 2.87 0.40
CA CYS A 77 -0.70 3.73 0.17
C CYS A 77 -0.37 3.73 -1.31
N LEU A 78 -0.64 4.84 -1.96
CA LEU A 78 -0.53 4.96 -3.41
C LEU A 78 0.63 5.87 -3.80
N SER A 79 1.26 5.56 -4.92
CA SER A 79 2.33 6.38 -5.46
C SER A 79 1.79 7.66 -6.10
N ARG A 80 2.67 8.63 -6.27
CA ARG A 80 2.34 9.83 -7.02
C ARG A 80 2.24 9.55 -8.51
N GLN A 81 3.11 8.70 -9.02
CA GLN A 81 3.18 8.41 -10.44
C GLN A 81 2.08 7.45 -10.89
N ALA A 82 1.66 7.62 -12.13
CA ALA A 82 0.81 6.64 -12.78
C ALA A 82 1.65 5.42 -13.15
N MET A 83 1.22 4.24 -12.71
CA MET A 83 1.96 3.01 -12.94
C MET A 83 1.23 2.12 -13.94
N PRO A 84 1.94 1.56 -14.93
CA PRO A 84 1.31 0.65 -15.88
C PRO A 84 0.94 -0.67 -15.23
N ASN A 85 -0.13 -1.27 -15.68
CA ASN A 85 -0.53 -2.59 -15.21
C ASN A 85 0.48 -3.65 -15.65
N GLN A 86 0.83 -4.54 -14.73
CA GLN A 86 1.73 -5.64 -15.00
C GLN A 86 0.94 -6.88 -15.42
N GLU A 87 1.59 -7.76 -16.18
CA GLU A 87 0.90 -8.96 -16.70
C GLU A 87 0.49 -9.93 -15.62
N ASN A 88 1.30 -10.06 -14.58
CA ASN A 88 1.08 -11.06 -13.55
C ASN A 88 0.30 -10.55 -12.34
N THR A 89 -0.24 -9.33 -12.41
CA THR A 89 -1.08 -8.81 -11.33
C THR A 89 -2.54 -9.11 -11.61
N SER A 90 -3.31 -9.27 -10.56
CA SER A 90 -4.75 -9.46 -10.68
C SER A 90 -5.45 -9.02 -9.41
N ILE A 91 -6.74 -8.75 -9.54
CA ILE A 91 -7.57 -8.38 -8.40
C ILE A 91 -7.57 -9.50 -7.35
N GLU A 92 -7.66 -10.74 -7.79
CA GLU A 92 -7.75 -11.90 -6.91
C GLU A 92 -6.46 -12.16 -6.15
N LYS A 93 -5.31 -11.93 -6.75
CA LYS A 93 -4.02 -12.19 -6.11
C LYS A 93 -3.74 -11.30 -4.92
N VAL A 94 -4.37 -10.14 -4.86
CA VAL A 94 -4.17 -9.21 -3.73
C VAL A 94 -4.57 -9.88 -2.41
N ALA A 95 -5.54 -10.77 -2.44
CA ALA A 95 -5.97 -11.49 -1.24
C ALA A 95 -4.90 -12.41 -0.65
N LEU A 96 -3.86 -12.73 -1.42
CA LEU A 96 -2.73 -13.54 -0.95
C LEU A 96 -1.81 -12.77 0.00
N GLY A 97 -1.92 -11.46 0.04
CA GLY A 97 -1.08 -10.59 0.87
C GLY A 97 0.19 -10.15 0.18
N GLY A 98 0.83 -11.03 -0.54
CA GLY A 98 2.01 -10.73 -1.33
C GLY A 98 2.27 -11.84 -2.32
N TYR A 99 2.83 -11.51 -3.46
CA TYR A 99 3.14 -12.48 -4.50
C TYR A 99 4.19 -11.89 -5.45
N ILE A 100 4.75 -12.74 -6.30
CA ILE A 100 5.76 -12.30 -7.26
C ILE A 100 5.05 -11.81 -8.53
N ALA A 101 5.08 -10.50 -8.76
CA ALA A 101 4.52 -9.90 -9.96
C ALA A 101 5.53 -9.92 -11.11
N VAL A 102 6.81 -9.68 -10.79
CA VAL A 102 7.90 -9.67 -11.76
C VAL A 102 9.06 -10.44 -11.19
N SER A 103 9.66 -11.31 -12.00
CA SER A 103 10.79 -12.11 -11.57
C SER A 103 11.95 -11.92 -12.55
N TYR A 104 13.14 -11.71 -12.01
CA TYR A 104 14.35 -11.60 -12.80
C TYR A 104 15.33 -12.68 -12.37
N THR A 105 15.96 -13.31 -13.34
CA THR A 105 16.91 -14.37 -13.06
C THR A 105 18.35 -13.89 -13.09
N HIS A 106 18.57 -12.64 -13.44
CA HIS A 106 19.92 -12.10 -13.63
C HIS A 106 20.13 -10.77 -12.91
N LEU A 107 19.49 -10.59 -11.80
CA LEU A 107 19.66 -9.38 -11.02
C LEU A 107 20.99 -9.38 -10.37
N ARG A 108 21.92 -8.72 -10.98
CA ARG A 108 23.24 -8.71 -10.50
C ARG A 108 23.85 -7.37 -10.49
N ALA A 109 23.12 -6.39 -10.78
CA ALA A 109 23.67 -5.06 -10.82
C ALA A 109 24.31 -4.68 -9.54
N HIS A 110 23.73 -5.16 -8.49
CA HIS A 110 24.25 -4.83 -7.24
C HIS A 110 25.35 -5.68 -6.84
N GLU A 111 25.55 -6.65 -7.53
CA GLU A 111 26.62 -7.52 -7.20
C GLU A 111 27.92 -6.82 -7.35
N THR A 112 27.89 -5.72 -7.90
CA THR A 112 29.08 -4.93 -7.93
C THR A 112 29.20 -4.06 -6.71
#